data_685b48edeef9d5a1548089df05ef75e4
#
_entry.id   685b48edeef9d5a1548089df05ef75e4
#
_cell.length_a   1.000
_cell.length_b   1.000
_cell.length_c   1.000
_cell.angle_alpha   90.00
_cell.angle_beta   90.00
_cell.angle_gamma   90.00
#
_symmetry.space_group_name_H-M   'P 1'
#
loop_
_entity.id
_entity.type
_entity.pdbx_description
1 polymer ?
#
loop_
_entity_poly.entity_id
_entity_poly.type
_entity_poly.pdbx_seq_one_letter_code
_entity_poly.pdbx_strand_id
1 'polypeptide(L)'
;DGFYGHWVIDLMKRGMELVVIDPKVTWMSTHSKLHLAIRPGTDAALALGFLNIIVNEDLYDHDFVERWTYGFDELAERVQEYTPERVAAITWIPVEKIREAAHILAESKPCTMQWGVAVDMTKEELPASQAIAACFQITGNVDVPGGIIAPPEILNYAGGWGRELCPEETWKKRIGLDKYPLLNFGFQIAQPDELRHAMATGKPYKIHATWLQQNNVLSCMGADPTEQYIGLMNCD
;
A
#
# COMPACT_ATOMS: atom_id res chain seq x y z
N ASP A 1 -13.58 -9.50 -5.77
CA ASP A 1 -13.84 -8.13 -5.37
C ASP A 1 -15.09 -7.61 -6.08
N GLY A 2 -16.20 -7.56 -5.34
CA GLY A 2 -17.51 -7.23 -5.92
C GLY A 2 -17.71 -5.75 -6.21
N PHE A 3 -16.93 -4.85 -5.62
CA PHE A 3 -17.15 -3.41 -5.73
C PHE A 3 -16.33 -2.79 -6.87
N TYR A 4 -15.01 -2.87 -6.79
CA TYR A 4 -14.13 -2.27 -7.80
C TYR A 4 -14.05 -3.09 -9.10
N GLY A 5 -14.24 -4.40 -9.04
CA GLY A 5 -14.17 -5.27 -10.22
C GLY A 5 -15.14 -4.87 -11.33
N HIS A 6 -16.35 -4.44 -10.98
CA HIS A 6 -17.33 -3.98 -11.96
C HIS A 6 -16.86 -2.70 -12.69
N TRP A 7 -16.29 -1.76 -11.96
CA TRP A 7 -15.75 -0.53 -12.56
C TRP A 7 -14.60 -0.81 -13.53
N VAL A 8 -13.68 -1.70 -13.14
CA VAL A 8 -12.57 -2.11 -14.02
C VAL A 8 -13.09 -2.76 -15.30
N ILE A 9 -14.04 -3.70 -15.18
CA ILE A 9 -14.65 -4.37 -16.33
C ILE A 9 -15.33 -3.38 -17.27
N ASP A 10 -16.10 -2.42 -16.74
CA ASP A 10 -16.80 -1.43 -17.55
C ASP A 10 -15.82 -0.46 -18.23
N LEU A 11 -14.72 -0.10 -17.58
CA LEU A 11 -13.67 0.71 -18.18
C LEU A 11 -12.94 -0.07 -19.29
N MET A 12 -12.64 -1.35 -19.09
CA MET A 12 -12.05 -2.21 -20.13
C MET A 12 -12.96 -2.32 -21.37
N LYS A 13 -14.28 -2.45 -21.16
CA LYS A 13 -15.27 -2.44 -22.28
C LYS A 13 -15.27 -1.11 -23.04
N ARG A 14 -14.88 -0.02 -22.40
CA ARG A 14 -14.75 1.31 -23.01
C ARG A 14 -13.38 1.56 -23.63
N GLY A 15 -12.49 0.56 -23.62
CA GLY A 15 -11.18 0.64 -24.26
C GLY A 15 -10.01 0.93 -23.30
N MET A 16 -10.22 0.88 -21.98
CA MET A 16 -9.10 0.96 -21.04
C MET A 16 -8.22 -0.27 -21.17
N GLU A 17 -6.93 -0.07 -21.32
CA GLU A 17 -5.92 -1.12 -21.22
C GLU A 17 -5.52 -1.35 -19.77
N LEU A 18 -5.47 -2.61 -19.36
CA LEU A 18 -5.16 -3.00 -17.99
C LEU A 18 -3.78 -3.68 -17.93
N VAL A 19 -2.92 -3.19 -17.06
CA VAL A 19 -1.70 -3.88 -16.62
C VAL A 19 -1.91 -4.40 -15.20
N VAL A 20 -1.64 -5.66 -14.96
CA VAL A 20 -1.82 -6.29 -13.64
C VAL A 20 -0.47 -6.69 -13.06
N ILE A 21 -0.21 -6.26 -11.84
CA ILE A 21 0.95 -6.64 -11.04
C ILE A 21 0.43 -7.47 -9.87
N ASP A 22 0.54 -8.78 -9.94
CA ASP A 22 -0.01 -9.72 -8.95
C ASP A 22 0.72 -11.05 -9.03
N PRO A 23 1.13 -11.67 -7.92
CA PRO A 23 1.72 -13.01 -7.93
C PRO A 23 0.74 -14.09 -8.41
N LYS A 24 -0.56 -13.85 -8.31
CA LYS A 24 -1.62 -14.78 -8.70
C LYS A 24 -2.08 -14.55 -10.13
N VAL A 25 -2.39 -15.63 -10.81
CA VAL A 25 -3.18 -15.58 -12.05
C VAL A 25 -4.65 -15.42 -11.67
N THR A 26 -5.17 -14.22 -11.84
CA THR A 26 -6.56 -13.86 -11.57
C THR A 26 -7.34 -13.67 -12.87
N TRP A 27 -8.67 -13.49 -12.76
CA TRP A 27 -9.46 -13.12 -13.93
C TRP A 27 -8.93 -11.82 -14.58
N MET A 28 -8.58 -10.83 -13.78
CA MET A 28 -8.03 -9.56 -14.29
C MET A 28 -6.71 -9.79 -15.02
N SER A 29 -5.80 -10.61 -14.47
CA SER A 29 -4.51 -10.87 -15.11
C SER A 29 -4.65 -11.65 -16.43
N THR A 30 -5.66 -12.51 -16.56
CA THR A 30 -5.92 -13.24 -17.83
C THR A 30 -6.56 -12.37 -18.91
N HIS A 31 -7.13 -11.24 -18.55
CA HIS A 31 -7.76 -10.28 -19.47
C HIS A 31 -6.97 -8.97 -19.59
N SER A 32 -5.85 -8.86 -18.90
CA SER A 32 -4.95 -7.70 -18.99
C SER A 32 -4.14 -7.70 -20.28
N LYS A 33 -3.71 -6.52 -20.70
CA LYS A 33 -2.73 -6.37 -21.78
C LYS A 33 -1.38 -6.98 -21.37
N LEU A 34 -1.00 -6.80 -20.10
CA LEU A 34 0.25 -7.29 -19.55
C LEU A 34 0.04 -7.75 -18.10
N HIS A 35 0.56 -8.95 -17.80
CA HIS A 35 0.62 -9.48 -16.44
C HIS A 35 2.07 -9.62 -15.97
N LEU A 36 2.37 -8.97 -14.85
CA LEU A 36 3.64 -9.02 -14.14
C LEU A 36 3.47 -9.89 -12.89
N ALA A 37 3.86 -11.17 -12.97
CA ALA A 37 3.79 -12.10 -11.84
C ALA A 37 4.95 -11.82 -10.86
N ILE A 38 4.75 -10.85 -10.00
CA ILE A 38 5.76 -10.33 -9.08
C ILE A 38 6.04 -11.28 -7.92
N ARG A 39 7.30 -11.38 -7.51
CA ARG A 39 7.65 -11.97 -6.22
C ARG A 39 7.07 -11.12 -5.08
N PRO A 40 6.28 -11.69 -4.15
CA PRO A 40 5.71 -10.94 -3.03
C PRO A 40 6.76 -10.17 -2.22
N GLY A 41 6.45 -8.93 -1.88
CA GLY A 41 7.32 -8.05 -1.08
C GLY A 41 8.47 -7.40 -1.87
N THR A 42 8.36 -7.31 -3.20
CA THR A 42 9.38 -6.66 -4.04
C THR A 42 8.84 -5.49 -4.86
N ASP A 43 7.71 -4.94 -4.44
CA ASP A 43 6.99 -3.85 -5.12
C ASP A 43 7.85 -2.59 -5.23
N ALA A 44 8.58 -2.23 -4.17
CA ALA A 44 9.50 -1.11 -4.17
C ALA A 44 10.59 -1.25 -5.25
N ALA A 45 11.17 -2.45 -5.38
CA ALA A 45 12.20 -2.70 -6.39
C ALA A 45 11.64 -2.59 -7.81
N LEU A 46 10.41 -3.08 -8.05
CA LEU A 46 9.76 -2.95 -9.35
C LEU A 46 9.49 -1.49 -9.71
N ALA A 47 8.94 -0.71 -8.78
CA ALA A 47 8.68 0.71 -9.00
C ALA A 47 9.96 1.51 -9.27
N LEU A 48 11.03 1.23 -8.52
CA LEU A 48 12.35 1.84 -8.77
C LEU A 48 12.94 1.42 -10.12
N GLY A 49 12.65 0.20 -10.59
CA GLY A 49 13.01 -0.24 -11.94
C GLY A 49 12.24 0.51 -13.03
N PHE A 50 10.95 0.78 -12.83
CA PHE A 50 10.18 1.64 -13.74
C PHE A 50 10.75 3.05 -13.78
N LEU A 51 11.06 3.64 -12.62
CA LEU A 51 11.69 4.95 -12.53
C LEU A 51 13.07 4.99 -13.23
N ASN A 52 13.87 3.93 -13.08
CA ASN A 52 15.14 3.82 -13.79
C ASN A 52 14.97 3.92 -15.31
N ILE A 53 14.00 3.18 -15.86
CA ILE A 53 13.71 3.18 -17.30
C ILE A 53 13.17 4.55 -17.72
N ILE A 54 12.19 5.08 -17.00
CA ILE A 54 11.56 6.37 -17.31
C ILE A 54 12.59 7.50 -17.34
N VAL A 55 13.51 7.53 -16.37
CA VAL A 55 14.57 8.55 -16.29
C VAL A 55 15.61 8.37 -17.39
N ASN A 56 16.14 7.16 -17.56
CA ASN A 56 17.26 6.92 -18.48
C ASN A 56 16.85 6.94 -19.96
N GLU A 57 15.58 6.67 -20.27
CA GLU A 57 15.03 6.72 -21.62
C GLU A 57 14.30 8.02 -21.93
N ASP A 58 14.37 9.00 -21.00
CA ASP A 58 13.81 10.35 -21.16
C ASP A 58 12.28 10.35 -21.39
N LEU A 59 11.56 9.46 -20.67
CA LEU A 59 10.12 9.26 -20.82
C LEU A 59 9.28 10.08 -19.83
N TYR A 60 9.90 10.91 -18.99
CA TYR A 60 9.20 11.74 -18.01
C TYR A 60 8.66 13.03 -18.61
N ASP A 61 7.72 13.66 -17.94
CA ASP A 61 7.15 14.96 -18.31
C ASP A 61 8.03 16.09 -17.81
N HIS A 62 8.84 16.66 -18.70
CA HIS A 62 9.80 17.73 -18.38
C HIS A 62 9.13 18.96 -17.76
N ASP A 63 8.00 19.40 -18.31
CA ASP A 63 7.26 20.56 -17.81
C ASP A 63 6.73 20.32 -16.41
N PHE A 64 6.22 19.12 -16.14
CA PHE A 64 5.74 18.75 -14.82
C PHE A 64 6.89 18.66 -13.81
N VAL A 65 7.99 18.00 -14.20
CA VAL A 65 9.16 17.84 -13.33
C VAL A 65 9.74 19.20 -12.97
N GLU A 66 9.96 20.10 -13.93
CA GLU A 66 10.52 21.42 -13.69
C GLU A 66 9.66 22.29 -12.76
N ARG A 67 8.33 22.22 -12.92
CA ARG A 67 7.42 23.14 -12.21
C ARG A 67 6.91 22.62 -10.88
N TRP A 68 6.76 21.31 -10.73
CA TRP A 68 5.97 20.72 -9.65
C TRP A 68 6.72 19.69 -8.81
N THR A 69 7.99 19.39 -9.14
CA THR A 69 8.77 18.42 -8.36
C THR A 69 9.95 19.06 -7.65
N TYR A 70 10.38 18.42 -6.58
CA TYR A 70 11.59 18.73 -5.86
C TYR A 70 12.38 17.44 -5.63
N GLY A 71 13.71 17.47 -5.84
CA GLY A 71 14.55 16.29 -5.62
C GLY A 71 14.57 15.30 -6.79
N PHE A 72 14.27 15.77 -8.02
CA PHE A 72 14.32 14.90 -9.20
C PHE A 72 15.74 14.40 -9.49
N ASP A 73 16.76 15.23 -9.32
CA ASP A 73 18.14 14.85 -9.57
C ASP A 73 18.61 13.77 -8.61
N GLU A 74 18.24 13.88 -7.34
CA GLU A 74 18.53 12.86 -6.32
C GLU A 74 17.77 11.55 -6.60
N LEU A 75 16.52 11.64 -7.09
CA LEU A 75 15.78 10.47 -7.54
C LEU A 75 16.47 9.83 -8.75
N ALA A 76 16.87 10.62 -9.73
CA ALA A 76 17.56 10.15 -10.94
C ALA A 76 18.88 9.44 -10.61
N GLU A 77 19.65 9.95 -9.65
CA GLU A 77 20.85 9.29 -9.14
C GLU A 77 20.50 7.99 -8.40
N ARG A 78 19.50 8.04 -7.51
CA ARG A 78 19.11 6.90 -6.68
C ARG A 78 18.65 5.70 -7.47
N VAL A 79 17.93 5.90 -8.57
CA VAL A 79 17.38 4.81 -9.38
C VAL A 79 18.41 4.08 -10.23
N GLN A 80 19.62 4.63 -10.41
CA GLN A 80 20.66 4.00 -11.23
C GLN A 80 21.06 2.59 -10.76
N GLU A 81 20.91 2.33 -9.46
CA GLU A 81 21.17 1.00 -8.91
C GLU A 81 20.11 -0.06 -9.32
N TYR A 82 18.94 0.38 -9.78
CA TYR A 82 17.80 -0.48 -10.08
C TYR A 82 17.66 -0.71 -11.58
N THR A 83 18.74 -1.22 -12.19
CA THR A 83 18.68 -1.59 -13.62
C THR A 83 17.62 -2.66 -13.86
N PRO A 84 17.03 -2.72 -15.06
CA PRO A 84 16.03 -3.74 -15.40
C PRO A 84 16.47 -5.16 -15.11
N GLU A 85 17.76 -5.48 -15.32
CA GLU A 85 18.33 -6.80 -15.06
C GLU A 85 18.40 -7.12 -13.56
N ARG A 86 18.82 -6.14 -12.74
CA ARG A 86 18.82 -6.27 -11.28
C ARG A 86 17.40 -6.43 -10.74
N VAL A 87 16.47 -5.63 -11.25
CA VAL A 87 15.05 -5.70 -10.84
C VAL A 87 14.43 -7.02 -11.24
N ALA A 88 14.73 -7.54 -12.44
CA ALA A 88 14.28 -8.87 -12.86
C ALA A 88 14.76 -9.97 -11.92
N ALA A 89 16.01 -9.92 -11.48
CA ALA A 89 16.57 -10.88 -10.52
C ALA A 89 15.86 -10.81 -9.14
N ILE A 90 15.44 -9.61 -8.70
CA ILE A 90 14.74 -9.41 -7.42
C ILE A 90 13.28 -9.84 -7.52
N THR A 91 12.59 -9.40 -8.56
CA THR A 91 11.12 -9.49 -8.71
C THR A 91 10.65 -10.77 -9.38
N TRP A 92 11.56 -11.51 -10.04
CA TRP A 92 11.29 -12.66 -10.91
C TRP A 92 10.50 -12.32 -12.18
N ILE A 93 10.37 -11.06 -12.52
CA ILE A 93 9.71 -10.60 -13.73
C ILE A 93 10.77 -10.50 -14.85
N PRO A 94 10.51 -11.02 -16.06
CA PRO A 94 11.42 -10.86 -17.19
C PRO A 94 11.69 -9.39 -17.51
N VAL A 95 12.92 -9.07 -17.90
CA VAL A 95 13.38 -7.70 -18.23
C VAL A 95 12.47 -7.03 -19.26
N GLU A 96 12.09 -7.78 -20.29
CA GLU A 96 11.26 -7.28 -21.40
C GLU A 96 9.90 -6.81 -20.89
N LYS A 97 9.30 -7.54 -19.94
CA LYS A 97 8.02 -7.17 -19.34
C LYS A 97 8.14 -5.95 -18.43
N ILE A 98 9.27 -5.81 -17.73
CA ILE A 98 9.53 -4.61 -16.91
C ILE A 98 9.62 -3.39 -17.81
N ARG A 99 10.36 -3.48 -18.92
CA ARG A 99 10.48 -2.38 -19.89
C ARG A 99 9.12 -2.06 -20.53
N GLU A 100 8.40 -3.06 -21.00
CA GLU A 100 7.08 -2.88 -21.59
C GLU A 100 6.11 -2.17 -20.62
N ALA A 101 6.09 -2.58 -19.35
CA ALA A 101 5.24 -1.95 -18.34
C ALA A 101 5.64 -0.49 -18.06
N ALA A 102 6.93 -0.19 -17.99
CA ALA A 102 7.42 1.17 -17.79
C ALA A 102 7.03 2.08 -18.97
N HIS A 103 7.16 1.61 -20.20
CA HIS A 103 6.71 2.34 -21.39
C HIS A 103 5.20 2.56 -21.39
N ILE A 104 4.40 1.52 -21.10
CA ILE A 104 2.94 1.67 -20.99
C ILE A 104 2.58 2.76 -19.97
N LEU A 105 3.23 2.75 -18.80
CA LEU A 105 2.98 3.74 -17.76
C LEU A 105 3.35 5.16 -18.21
N ALA A 106 4.51 5.33 -18.85
CA ALA A 106 5.02 6.63 -19.22
C ALA A 106 4.28 7.24 -20.42
N GLU A 107 3.92 6.43 -21.41
CA GLU A 107 3.33 6.86 -22.67
C GLU A 107 1.80 6.95 -22.64
N SER A 108 1.14 6.22 -21.73
CA SER A 108 -0.32 6.29 -21.59
C SER A 108 -0.76 7.57 -20.89
N LYS A 109 -1.62 8.33 -21.56
CA LYS A 109 -2.16 9.60 -21.04
C LYS A 109 -3.70 9.61 -21.19
N PRO A 110 -4.46 9.58 -20.11
CA PRO A 110 -4.04 9.46 -18.73
C PRO A 110 -3.69 8.02 -18.34
N CYS A 111 -2.85 7.87 -17.33
CA CYS A 111 -2.57 6.62 -16.66
C CYS A 111 -2.90 6.74 -15.16
N THR A 112 -3.50 5.71 -14.60
CA THR A 112 -3.81 5.65 -13.17
C THR A 112 -3.47 4.29 -12.60
N MET A 113 -3.33 4.20 -11.29
CA MET A 113 -3.07 2.96 -10.59
C MET A 113 -3.92 2.87 -9.34
N GLN A 114 -4.39 1.67 -9.07
CA GLN A 114 -4.95 1.31 -7.79
C GLN A 114 -4.13 0.17 -7.23
N TRP A 115 -3.62 0.33 -6.02
CA TRP A 115 -3.00 -0.77 -5.29
C TRP A 115 -3.87 -1.21 -4.11
N GLY A 116 -3.64 -2.41 -3.67
CA GLY A 116 -4.34 -2.98 -2.54
C GLY A 116 -3.44 -3.15 -1.32
N VAL A 117 -4.00 -3.77 -0.32
CA VAL A 117 -3.40 -4.01 1.01
C VAL A 117 -2.01 -4.64 0.96
N ALA A 118 -1.69 -5.39 -0.11
CA ALA A 118 -0.37 -6.02 -0.23
C ALA A 118 0.79 -5.01 -0.26
N VAL A 119 0.60 -3.83 -0.85
CA VAL A 119 1.60 -2.74 -0.83
C VAL A 119 1.65 -2.10 0.55
N ASP A 120 0.48 -1.86 1.17
CA ASP A 120 0.36 -1.11 2.42
C ASP A 120 0.77 -1.91 3.66
N MET A 121 0.84 -3.25 3.58
CA MET A 121 1.03 -4.14 4.72
C MET A 121 2.34 -4.92 4.69
N THR A 122 3.33 -4.44 3.96
CA THR A 122 4.68 -5.03 3.92
C THR A 122 5.67 -4.18 4.71
N LYS A 123 6.87 -4.73 4.97
CA LYS A 123 7.95 -3.95 5.60
C LYS A 123 8.43 -2.78 4.75
N GLU A 124 8.23 -2.89 3.44
CA GLU A 124 8.65 -1.91 2.45
C GLU A 124 7.49 -1.00 2.01
N GLU A 125 6.41 -0.92 2.80
CA GLU A 125 5.19 -0.17 2.46
C GLU A 125 5.48 1.29 2.08
N LEU A 126 6.21 2.01 2.90
CA LEU A 126 6.50 3.42 2.67
C LEU A 126 7.38 3.64 1.43
N PRO A 127 8.55 3.00 1.28
CA PRO A 127 9.35 3.15 0.06
C PRO A 127 8.63 2.63 -1.20
N ALA A 128 7.81 1.57 -1.11
CA ALA A 128 7.02 1.09 -2.24
C ALA A 128 5.98 2.14 -2.68
N SER A 129 5.18 2.65 -1.75
CA SER A 129 4.15 3.66 -2.01
C SER A 129 4.76 4.95 -2.57
N GLN A 130 5.89 5.41 -2.02
CA GLN A 130 6.59 6.59 -2.52
C GLN A 130 7.14 6.40 -3.94
N ALA A 131 7.77 5.25 -4.22
CA ALA A 131 8.30 4.96 -5.55
C ALA A 131 7.18 4.81 -6.59
N ILE A 132 6.07 4.17 -6.24
CA ILE A 132 4.88 4.08 -7.09
C ILE A 132 4.33 5.47 -7.37
N ALA A 133 4.12 6.29 -6.34
CA ALA A 133 3.64 7.67 -6.51
C ALA A 133 4.57 8.48 -7.42
N ALA A 134 5.88 8.36 -7.25
CA ALA A 134 6.87 9.05 -8.09
C ALA A 134 6.75 8.67 -9.57
N CYS A 135 6.45 7.41 -9.91
CA CYS A 135 6.21 7.00 -11.30
C CYS A 135 5.11 7.82 -11.97
N PHE A 136 4.00 8.06 -11.27
CA PHE A 136 2.87 8.83 -11.81
C PHE A 136 3.12 10.33 -11.79
N GLN A 137 3.87 10.82 -10.80
CA GLN A 137 4.23 12.23 -10.70
C GLN A 137 5.14 12.65 -11.86
N ILE A 138 6.29 11.97 -12.02
CA ILE A 138 7.25 12.36 -13.07
C ILE A 138 6.72 12.14 -14.49
N THR A 139 5.67 11.33 -14.66
CA THR A 139 5.01 11.14 -15.95
C THR A 139 3.81 12.06 -16.16
N GLY A 140 3.56 13.04 -15.27
CA GLY A 140 2.48 14.03 -15.42
C GLY A 140 1.06 13.45 -15.31
N ASN A 141 0.89 12.33 -14.58
CA ASN A 141 -0.40 11.68 -14.40
C ASN A 141 -1.09 12.04 -13.05
N VAL A 142 -0.72 13.17 -12.46
CA VAL A 142 -1.30 13.68 -11.21
C VAL A 142 -2.16 14.92 -11.48
N ASP A 143 -3.31 14.99 -10.81
CA ASP A 143 -4.31 16.06 -10.94
C ASP A 143 -4.84 16.30 -12.36
N VAL A 144 -4.84 15.25 -13.17
CA VAL A 144 -5.44 15.25 -14.50
C VAL A 144 -6.64 14.29 -14.56
N PRO A 145 -7.69 14.58 -15.37
CA PRO A 145 -8.83 13.67 -15.51
C PRO A 145 -8.39 12.28 -15.98
N GLY A 146 -8.73 11.26 -15.20
CA GLY A 146 -8.35 9.87 -15.45
C GLY A 146 -6.97 9.47 -14.93
N GLY A 147 -6.21 10.40 -14.36
CA GLY A 147 -4.98 10.14 -13.62
C GLY A 147 -5.23 9.95 -12.13
N ILE A 148 -4.18 10.16 -11.33
CA ILE A 148 -4.28 10.17 -9.87
C ILE A 148 -4.69 11.56 -9.42
N ILE A 149 -5.84 11.65 -8.74
CA ILE A 149 -6.37 12.91 -8.22
C ILE A 149 -6.24 12.91 -6.71
N ALA A 150 -5.62 13.96 -6.16
CA ALA A 150 -5.68 14.22 -4.73
C ALA A 150 -7.12 14.62 -4.37
N PRO A 151 -7.86 13.83 -3.55
CA PRO A 151 -9.21 14.22 -3.18
C PRO A 151 -9.17 15.50 -2.37
N PRO A 152 -10.10 16.45 -2.59
CA PRO A 152 -10.28 17.52 -1.63
C PRO A 152 -10.61 16.91 -0.26
N GLU A 153 -10.28 17.60 0.82
CA GLU A 153 -10.62 17.18 2.19
C GLU A 153 -12.15 17.04 2.36
N ILE A 154 -12.72 15.95 1.82
CA ILE A 154 -14.16 15.67 1.90
C ILE A 154 -14.52 15.10 3.28
N LEU A 155 -13.56 14.49 3.96
CA LEU A 155 -13.75 13.84 5.23
C LEU A 155 -12.83 14.47 6.27
N ASN A 156 -13.17 15.69 6.66
CA ASN A 156 -12.68 16.19 7.93
C ASN A 156 -13.40 15.40 9.02
N TYR A 157 -12.87 14.24 9.39
CA TYR A 157 -13.27 13.59 10.63
C TYR A 157 -12.82 14.50 11.77
N ALA A 158 -13.66 15.46 12.07
CA ALA A 158 -13.49 16.26 13.27
C ALA A 158 -13.59 15.31 14.46
N GLY A 159 -12.51 15.15 15.16
CA GLY A 159 -12.46 14.32 16.36
C GLY A 159 -11.62 13.06 16.18
N GLY A 160 -10.77 12.83 17.12
CA GLY A 160 -9.85 11.72 17.15
C GLY A 160 -10.48 10.42 17.66
N TRP A 161 -11.54 9.92 17.04
CA TRP A 161 -12.14 8.62 17.42
C TRP A 161 -12.49 8.52 18.93
N GLY A 162 -12.94 9.62 19.54
CA GLY A 162 -13.23 9.69 20.96
C GLY A 162 -11.99 9.99 21.85
N ARG A 163 -10.84 10.31 21.27
CA ARG A 163 -9.63 10.66 22.02
C ARG A 163 -9.86 11.82 22.96
N GLU A 164 -10.64 12.81 22.53
CA GLU A 164 -11.04 13.99 23.29
C GLU A 164 -11.87 13.64 24.53
N LEU A 165 -12.53 12.49 24.53
CA LEU A 165 -13.32 11.98 25.66
C LEU A 165 -12.48 11.09 26.61
N CYS A 166 -11.25 10.75 26.22
CA CYS A 166 -10.39 9.87 27.00
C CYS A 166 -9.41 10.69 27.84
N PRO A 167 -9.44 10.60 29.19
CA PRO A 167 -8.45 11.24 30.03
C PRO A 167 -7.02 10.82 29.67
N GLU A 168 -6.09 11.77 29.75
CA GLU A 168 -4.69 11.55 29.40
C GLU A 168 -4.04 10.37 30.14
N GLU A 169 -4.39 10.19 31.41
CA GLU A 169 -3.92 9.08 32.22
C GLU A 169 -4.40 7.72 31.73
N THR A 170 -5.65 7.66 31.24
CA THR A 170 -6.22 6.44 30.64
C THR A 170 -5.57 6.17 29.32
N TRP A 171 -5.37 7.20 28.52
CA TRP A 171 -4.71 7.11 27.23
C TRP A 171 -3.28 6.55 27.34
N LYS A 172 -2.51 7.01 28.32
CA LYS A 172 -1.14 6.52 28.58
C LYS A 172 -1.07 5.05 28.98
N LYS A 173 -2.19 4.47 29.45
CA LYS A 173 -2.28 3.04 29.79
C LYS A 173 -2.65 2.14 28.60
N ARG A 174 -2.79 2.68 27.41
CA ARG A 174 -3.14 1.91 26.22
C ARG A 174 -2.11 0.81 25.95
N ILE A 175 -2.59 -0.41 25.73
CA ILE A 175 -1.75 -1.59 25.51
C ILE A 175 -0.86 -1.39 24.27
N GLY A 176 0.43 -1.62 24.46
CA GLY A 176 1.45 -1.52 23.42
C GLY A 176 1.97 -0.11 23.14
N LEU A 177 1.49 0.93 23.85
CA LEU A 177 1.95 2.31 23.64
C LEU A 177 3.45 2.50 23.91
N ASP A 178 3.96 1.81 24.92
CA ASP A 178 5.36 1.85 25.35
C ASP A 178 6.31 1.23 24.32
N LYS A 179 5.87 0.17 23.64
CA LYS A 179 6.64 -0.53 22.61
C LYS A 179 6.45 0.05 21.21
N TYR A 180 5.28 0.57 20.91
CA TYR A 180 4.88 1.03 19.58
C TYR A 180 4.34 2.47 19.61
N PRO A 181 5.16 3.46 19.94
CA PRO A 181 4.72 4.84 20.12
C PRO A 181 4.16 5.47 18.83
N LEU A 182 4.64 5.06 17.67
CA LEU A 182 4.18 5.56 16.37
C LEU A 182 2.78 5.05 15.98
N LEU A 183 2.35 3.90 16.50
CA LEU A 183 0.99 3.39 16.27
C LEU A 183 -0.09 4.33 16.85
N ASN A 184 0.33 5.31 17.64
CA ASN A 184 -0.51 6.35 18.17
C ASN A 184 -0.88 7.43 17.15
N PHE A 185 -0.10 7.54 16.07
CA PHE A 185 -0.30 8.55 15.05
C PHE A 185 -1.36 8.09 14.06
N GLY A 186 -2.55 8.62 14.17
CA GLY A 186 -3.65 8.40 13.22
C GLY A 186 -4.72 7.39 13.66
N PHE A 187 -4.38 6.24 14.20
CA PHE A 187 -5.38 5.19 14.47
C PHE A 187 -5.75 4.96 15.94
N GLN A 188 -5.12 5.55 16.88
CA GLN A 188 -5.47 5.50 18.31
C GLN A 188 -5.91 4.12 18.85
N ILE A 189 -5.36 3.04 18.29
CA ILE A 189 -5.69 1.65 18.61
C ILE A 189 -4.60 1.02 19.48
N ALA A 190 -4.94 -0.04 20.20
CA ALA A 190 -3.96 -0.91 20.81
C ALA A 190 -3.25 -1.74 19.73
N GLN A 191 -1.98 -2.08 19.96
CA GLN A 191 -1.26 -2.98 19.07
C GLN A 191 -1.87 -4.39 19.18
N PRO A 192 -2.26 -5.03 18.06
CA PRO A 192 -3.05 -6.27 18.09
C PRO A 192 -2.38 -7.45 18.80
N ASP A 193 -1.05 -7.64 18.62
CA ASP A 193 -0.33 -8.75 19.27
C ASP A 193 -0.20 -8.53 20.78
N GLU A 194 0.04 -7.29 21.21
CA GLU A 194 0.08 -6.96 22.62
C GLU A 194 -1.31 -7.07 23.26
N LEU A 195 -2.39 -6.73 22.54
CA LEU A 195 -3.75 -6.93 23.01
C LEU A 195 -4.06 -8.43 23.19
N ARG A 196 -3.72 -9.26 22.20
CA ARG A 196 -3.88 -10.71 22.28
C ARG A 196 -3.16 -11.28 23.51
N HIS A 197 -1.90 -10.88 23.69
CA HIS A 197 -1.11 -11.29 24.85
C HIS A 197 -1.73 -10.83 26.17
N ALA A 198 -2.23 -9.60 26.24
CA ALA A 198 -2.91 -9.09 27.41
C ALA A 198 -4.19 -9.85 27.74
N MET A 199 -4.98 -10.23 26.72
CA MET A 199 -6.17 -11.06 26.89
C MET A 199 -5.82 -12.45 27.42
N ALA A 200 -4.75 -13.06 26.91
CA ALA A 200 -4.33 -14.41 27.32
C ALA A 200 -3.71 -14.43 28.72
N THR A 201 -2.98 -13.40 29.12
CA THR A 201 -2.17 -13.39 30.35
C THR A 201 -2.71 -12.50 31.46
N GLY A 202 -3.63 -11.58 31.16
CA GLY A 202 -4.11 -10.55 32.09
C GLY A 202 -3.10 -9.44 32.35
N LYS A 203 -2.04 -9.30 31.55
CA LYS A 203 -0.99 -8.28 31.73
C LYS A 203 -0.94 -7.33 30.54
N PRO A 204 -0.73 -6.01 30.73
CA PRO A 204 -0.49 -5.29 31.99
C PRO A 204 -1.74 -5.13 32.87
N TYR A 205 -2.93 -5.42 32.34
CA TYR A 205 -4.20 -5.47 33.09
C TYR A 205 -5.17 -6.45 32.43
N LYS A 206 -6.14 -6.96 33.20
CA LYS A 206 -7.14 -7.92 32.70
C LYS A 206 -8.10 -7.23 31.73
N ILE A 207 -8.38 -7.90 30.62
CA ILE A 207 -9.46 -7.53 29.69
C ILE A 207 -10.69 -8.35 30.09
N HIS A 208 -11.75 -7.69 30.54
CA HIS A 208 -12.95 -8.32 31.03
C HIS A 208 -13.96 -8.64 29.94
N ALA A 209 -14.04 -7.78 28.91
CA ALA A 209 -15.00 -7.94 27.85
C ALA A 209 -14.39 -7.54 26.49
N THR A 210 -14.84 -8.20 25.45
CA THR A 210 -14.47 -7.86 24.09
C THR A 210 -15.71 -7.81 23.20
N TRP A 211 -15.76 -6.83 22.30
CA TRP A 211 -16.82 -6.70 21.30
C TRP A 211 -16.26 -7.07 19.93
N LEU A 212 -16.81 -8.09 19.30
CA LEU A 212 -16.42 -8.55 17.98
C LEU A 212 -17.51 -8.20 16.97
N GLN A 213 -17.17 -7.42 15.96
CA GLN A 213 -18.11 -7.03 14.92
C GLN A 213 -17.49 -7.26 13.53
N GLN A 214 -18.18 -8.04 12.70
CA GLN A 214 -17.77 -8.31 11.31
C GLN A 214 -16.32 -8.81 11.18
N ASN A 215 -15.87 -9.59 12.16
CA ASN A 215 -14.49 -10.04 12.26
C ASN A 215 -14.39 -11.52 12.61
N ASN A 216 -13.43 -12.21 12.00
CA ASN A 216 -13.02 -13.56 12.40
C ASN A 216 -11.63 -13.50 13.03
N VAL A 217 -11.59 -13.14 14.31
CA VAL A 217 -10.33 -12.91 15.03
C VAL A 217 -9.43 -14.14 15.10
N LEU A 218 -9.98 -15.35 15.02
CA LEU A 218 -9.20 -16.59 15.05
C LEU A 218 -8.49 -16.87 13.73
N SER A 219 -9.03 -16.39 12.61
CA SER A 219 -8.44 -16.61 11.27
C SER A 219 -7.71 -15.41 10.72
N CYS A 220 -8.07 -14.20 11.15
CA CYS A 220 -7.61 -12.95 10.51
C CYS A 220 -6.73 -12.08 11.41
N MET A 221 -6.68 -12.34 12.71
CA MET A 221 -5.97 -11.50 13.67
C MET A 221 -4.75 -12.22 14.23
N GLY A 222 -3.60 -11.90 13.71
CA GLY A 222 -2.33 -12.32 14.26
C GLY A 222 -1.91 -13.75 13.91
N ALA A 223 -0.67 -14.05 14.23
CA ALA A 223 0.00 -15.30 13.88
C ALA A 223 -0.27 -16.46 14.87
N ASP A 224 -0.93 -16.20 16.01
CA ASP A 224 -1.19 -17.21 17.04
C ASP A 224 -2.68 -17.31 17.40
N PRO A 225 -3.44 -18.14 16.66
CA PRO A 225 -4.85 -18.36 16.94
C PRO A 225 -5.09 -19.07 18.27
N THR A 226 -4.11 -19.83 18.79
CA THR A 226 -4.22 -20.50 20.08
C THR A 226 -4.22 -19.50 21.22
N GLU A 227 -3.28 -18.57 21.22
CA GLU A 227 -3.22 -17.49 22.21
C GLU A 227 -4.49 -16.61 22.12
N GLN A 228 -4.95 -16.31 20.91
CA GLN A 228 -6.21 -15.58 20.69
C GLN A 228 -7.42 -16.31 21.30
N TYR A 229 -7.51 -17.64 21.10
CA TYR A 229 -8.58 -18.45 21.69
C TYR A 229 -8.52 -18.42 23.22
N ILE A 230 -7.34 -18.62 23.80
CA ILE A 230 -7.15 -18.53 25.26
C ILE A 230 -7.57 -17.15 25.76
N GLY A 231 -7.19 -16.10 25.08
CA GLY A 231 -7.58 -14.74 25.43
C GLY A 231 -9.08 -14.50 25.44
N LEU A 232 -9.79 -15.03 24.45
CA LEU A 232 -11.27 -14.95 24.39
C LEU A 232 -11.93 -15.73 25.53
N MET A 233 -11.37 -16.87 25.89
CA MET A 233 -11.89 -17.69 27.00
C MET A 233 -11.61 -17.08 28.38
N ASN A 234 -10.64 -16.19 28.50
CA ASN A 234 -10.30 -15.49 29.73
C ASN A 234 -11.12 -14.19 29.97
N CYS A 235 -11.91 -13.76 28.99
CA CYS A 235 -12.89 -12.68 29.21
C CYS A 235 -14.04 -13.20 30.08
N ASP A 236 -14.61 -12.31 30.94
CA ASP A 236 -15.68 -12.65 31.86
C ASP A 236 -17.03 -12.85 31.14
#